data_d9074a0c225714054098c65773ca823f
#
_entry.id   d9074a0c225714054098c65773ca823f
#
_cell.length_a   1.000
_cell.length_b   1.000
_cell.length_c   1.000
_cell.angle_alpha   90.00
_cell.angle_beta   90.00
_cell.angle_gamma   90.00
#
_symmetry.space_group_name_H-M   'P 1'
#
loop_
_entity.id
_entity.type
_entity.pdbx_description
1 polymer ?
#
loop_
_entity_poly.entity_id
_entity_poly.type
_entity_poly.pdbx_seq_one_letter_code
_entity_poly.pdbx_strand_id
1 'polypeptide(L)'
;LAIQAWIKDTDRNYLIFLLASVFLGIGQSIDGATLTNYLKENFQMLILERSALEFPRELPGLLVAFVIASLYFLGDIRIAVIANVLAAIGMFSLGIIPPDFSLVVIAIFIYSMGQHIYMPLSNSIGMSFASSKELGRKLGQVSAANTAALVISGAILWALFKFFHITYTTSFSIGAVAFLISA
;
A
#
# COMPACT_ATOMS: atom_id res chain seq x y z
N LEU A 1 12.88 -1.28 28.22
CA LEU A 1 11.95 -1.59 29.32
C LEU A 1 10.52 -1.12 28.99
N ALA A 2 10.28 0.16 28.68
CA ALA A 2 8.92 0.68 28.40
C ALA A 2 8.26 0.03 27.17
N ILE A 3 8.99 -0.15 26.06
CA ILE A 3 8.49 -0.79 24.84
C ILE A 3 8.16 -2.27 25.09
N GLN A 4 9.00 -2.99 25.84
CA GLN A 4 8.75 -4.39 26.17
C GLN A 4 7.53 -4.58 27.06
N ALA A 5 7.32 -3.69 28.02
CA ALA A 5 6.12 -3.69 28.86
C ALA A 5 4.85 -3.39 28.00
N TRP A 6 4.94 -2.40 27.13
CA TRP A 6 3.84 -2.06 26.22
C TRP A 6 3.45 -3.21 25.28
N ILE A 7 4.44 -3.91 24.69
CA ILE A 7 4.19 -5.10 23.84
C ILE A 7 3.49 -6.21 24.64
N LYS A 8 3.90 -6.42 25.88
CA LYS A 8 3.35 -7.48 26.74
C LYS A 8 1.89 -7.22 27.14
N ASP A 9 1.51 -5.95 27.32
CA ASP A 9 0.17 -5.54 27.75
C ASP A 9 -0.77 -5.24 26.57
N THR A 10 -0.27 -5.28 25.31
CA THR A 10 -1.07 -4.97 24.12
C THR A 10 -1.63 -6.27 23.52
N ASP A 11 -2.88 -6.19 23.05
CA ASP A 11 -3.54 -7.29 22.33
C ASP A 11 -2.66 -7.76 21.16
N ARG A 12 -2.42 -9.07 21.08
CA ARG A 12 -1.61 -9.69 20.04
C ARG A 12 -2.14 -9.38 18.64
N ASN A 13 -3.45 -9.39 18.44
CA ASN A 13 -4.06 -9.13 17.14
C ASN A 13 -3.83 -7.66 16.72
N TYR A 14 -3.88 -6.74 17.67
CA TYR A 14 -3.55 -5.34 17.40
C TYR A 14 -2.07 -5.16 17.04
N LEU A 15 -1.14 -5.88 17.68
CA LEU A 15 0.28 -5.85 17.31
C LEU A 15 0.52 -6.39 15.89
N ILE A 16 -0.17 -7.46 15.51
CA ILE A 16 -0.14 -8.00 14.14
C ILE A 16 -0.65 -6.94 13.15
N PHE A 17 -1.75 -6.28 13.46
CA PHE A 17 -2.30 -5.23 12.61
C PHE A 17 -1.37 -4.01 12.50
N LEU A 18 -0.68 -3.62 13.57
CA LEU A 18 0.37 -2.58 13.51
C LEU A 18 1.53 -3.01 12.61
N LEU A 19 1.95 -4.26 12.71
CA LEU A 19 3.02 -4.80 11.84
C LEU A 19 2.56 -4.83 10.37
N ALA A 20 1.35 -5.25 10.09
CA ALA A 20 0.76 -5.19 8.75
C ALA A 20 0.76 -3.74 8.21
N SER A 21 0.43 -2.75 9.06
CA SER A 21 0.46 -1.33 8.70
C SER A 21 1.87 -0.82 8.37
N VAL A 22 2.91 -1.36 9.02
CA VAL A 22 4.32 -1.07 8.66
C VAL A 22 4.63 -1.59 7.26
N PHE A 23 4.30 -2.84 6.96
CA PHE A 23 4.53 -3.41 5.62
C PHE A 23 3.71 -2.72 4.53
N LEU A 24 2.49 -2.31 4.85
CA LEU A 24 1.69 -1.45 3.97
C LEU A 24 2.43 -0.15 3.62
N GLY A 25 2.99 0.53 4.62
CA GLY A 25 3.77 1.76 4.43
C GLY A 25 5.01 1.56 3.56
N ILE A 26 5.70 0.41 3.70
CA ILE A 26 6.81 0.03 2.83
C ILE A 26 6.33 -0.10 1.37
N GLY A 27 5.25 -0.84 1.13
CA GLY A 27 4.69 -0.99 -0.21
C GLY A 27 4.27 0.34 -0.84
N GLN A 28 3.60 1.20 -0.08
CA GLN A 28 3.17 2.52 -0.53
C GLN A 28 4.34 3.47 -0.84
N SER A 29 5.45 3.37 -0.11
CA SER A 29 6.64 4.19 -0.40
C SER A 29 7.24 3.88 -1.76
N ILE A 30 7.16 2.63 -2.20
CA ILE A 30 7.66 2.19 -3.50
C ILE A 30 6.83 2.78 -4.63
N ASP A 31 5.51 2.80 -4.51
CA ASP A 31 4.64 3.51 -5.47
C ASP A 31 5.06 4.98 -5.58
N GLY A 32 5.06 5.72 -4.47
CA GLY A 32 5.36 7.14 -4.45
C GLY A 32 6.76 7.51 -4.98
N ALA A 33 7.77 6.70 -4.68
CA ALA A 33 9.16 6.99 -5.06
C ALA A 33 9.56 6.45 -6.44
N THR A 34 8.94 5.36 -6.89
CA THR A 34 9.41 4.59 -8.07
C THR A 34 8.55 4.82 -9.30
N LEU A 35 7.21 4.78 -9.18
CA LEU A 35 6.31 4.80 -10.33
C LEU A 35 6.47 6.05 -11.19
N THR A 36 6.65 7.20 -10.57
CA THR A 36 6.85 8.47 -11.28
C THR A 36 8.09 8.45 -12.17
N ASN A 37 9.21 7.95 -11.64
CA ASN A 37 10.47 7.89 -12.38
C ASN A 37 10.40 6.81 -13.45
N TYR A 38 9.80 5.66 -13.14
CA TYR A 38 9.55 4.59 -14.10
C TYR A 38 8.76 5.07 -15.32
N LEU A 39 7.65 5.79 -15.11
CA LEU A 39 6.83 6.32 -16.20
C LEU A 39 7.59 7.37 -17.02
N LYS A 40 8.35 8.25 -16.35
CA LYS A 40 9.17 9.26 -17.04
C LYS A 40 10.25 8.63 -17.91
N GLU A 41 10.95 7.63 -17.41
CA GLU A 41 12.10 7.05 -18.13
C GLU A 41 11.66 6.11 -19.28
N ASN A 42 10.60 5.33 -19.08
CA ASN A 42 10.17 4.36 -20.10
C ASN A 42 9.22 4.96 -21.15
N PHE A 43 8.42 5.97 -20.80
CA PHE A 43 7.40 6.53 -21.70
C PHE A 43 7.64 8.01 -22.03
N GLN A 44 8.69 8.65 -21.49
CA GLN A 44 9.00 10.07 -21.69
C GLN A 44 7.81 11.01 -21.42
N MET A 45 6.91 10.59 -20.50
CA MET A 45 5.64 11.26 -20.25
C MET A 45 5.85 12.69 -19.77
N LEU A 46 5.17 13.61 -20.44
CA LEU A 46 5.05 15.01 -20.01
C LEU A 46 4.07 15.11 -18.82
N ILE A 47 4.12 16.25 -18.12
CA ILE A 47 3.28 16.51 -16.93
C ILE A 47 1.80 16.32 -17.25
N LEU A 48 1.33 16.78 -18.42
CA LEU A 48 -0.06 16.69 -18.82
C LEU A 48 -0.51 15.23 -19.05
N GLU A 49 0.31 14.43 -19.73
CA GLU A 49 0.04 13.02 -20.00
C GLU A 49 0.01 12.22 -18.70
N ARG A 50 0.91 12.55 -17.78
CA ARG A 50 0.93 11.97 -16.46
C ARG A 50 -0.33 12.32 -15.65
N SER A 51 -0.80 13.57 -15.75
CA SER A 51 -2.05 13.96 -15.10
C SER A 51 -3.26 13.18 -15.64
N ALA A 52 -3.24 12.80 -16.92
CA ALA A 52 -4.28 11.95 -17.49
C ALA A 52 -4.27 10.52 -16.90
N LEU A 53 -3.11 10.01 -16.46
CA LEU A 53 -3.01 8.72 -15.78
C LEU A 53 -3.64 8.71 -14.38
N GLU A 54 -3.81 9.86 -13.75
CA GLU A 54 -4.51 9.93 -12.47
C GLU A 54 -5.98 9.48 -12.61
N PHE A 55 -6.59 9.65 -13.79
CA PHE A 55 -7.97 9.19 -13.99
C PHE A 55 -8.11 7.66 -13.83
N PRO A 56 -7.40 6.78 -14.57
CA PRO A 56 -7.47 5.34 -14.34
C PRO A 56 -6.95 4.91 -12.96
N ARG A 57 -6.07 5.69 -12.34
CA ARG A 57 -5.57 5.44 -11.00
C ARG A 57 -6.61 5.74 -9.92
N GLU A 58 -7.39 6.80 -10.06
CA GLU A 58 -8.41 7.21 -9.08
C GLU A 58 -9.80 6.59 -9.36
N LEU A 59 -10.02 6.06 -10.57
CA LEU A 59 -11.28 5.39 -10.93
C LEU A 59 -11.68 4.27 -9.95
N PRO A 60 -10.75 3.41 -9.45
CA PRO A 60 -11.07 2.45 -8.40
C PRO A 60 -11.67 3.08 -7.14
N GLY A 61 -11.26 4.29 -6.78
CA GLY A 61 -11.82 5.03 -5.64
C GLY A 61 -13.31 5.33 -5.78
N LEU A 62 -13.78 5.59 -7.00
CA LEU A 62 -15.22 5.77 -7.29
C LEU A 62 -15.97 4.43 -7.19
N LEU A 63 -15.34 3.33 -7.52
CA LEU A 63 -15.94 1.99 -7.55
C LEU A 63 -15.91 1.29 -6.19
N VAL A 64 -15.07 1.74 -5.26
CA VAL A 64 -14.79 1.05 -4.00
C VAL A 64 -16.04 0.74 -3.18
N ALA A 65 -17.00 1.65 -3.13
CA ALA A 65 -18.25 1.46 -2.38
C ALA A 65 -19.05 0.26 -2.91
N PHE A 66 -19.14 0.12 -4.24
CA PHE A 66 -19.83 -1.00 -4.88
C PHE A 66 -19.08 -2.32 -4.68
N VAL A 67 -17.75 -2.29 -4.77
CA VAL A 67 -16.90 -3.48 -4.57
C VAL A 67 -17.03 -3.97 -3.12
N ILE A 68 -16.88 -3.09 -2.13
CA ILE A 68 -17.01 -3.47 -0.72
C ILE A 68 -18.43 -3.95 -0.42
N ALA A 69 -19.47 -3.29 -0.94
CA ALA A 69 -20.85 -3.72 -0.75
C ALA A 69 -21.10 -5.12 -1.34
N SER A 70 -20.52 -5.43 -2.50
CA SER A 70 -20.66 -6.77 -3.12
C SER A 70 -19.91 -7.87 -2.35
N LEU A 71 -18.84 -7.52 -1.65
CA LEU A 71 -18.00 -8.44 -0.87
C LEU A 71 -18.32 -8.44 0.63
N TYR A 72 -19.30 -7.66 1.06
CA TYR A 72 -19.63 -7.46 2.49
C TYR A 72 -19.78 -8.76 3.28
N PHE A 73 -20.30 -9.82 2.66
CA PHE A 73 -20.48 -11.13 3.30
C PHE A 73 -19.17 -11.81 3.74
N LEU A 74 -18.01 -11.38 3.24
CA LEU A 74 -16.70 -11.92 3.62
C LEU A 74 -16.17 -11.36 4.95
N GLY A 75 -16.62 -10.18 5.35
CA GLY A 75 -16.12 -9.41 6.48
C GLY A 75 -14.82 -8.66 6.21
N ASP A 76 -14.57 -7.62 6.99
CA ASP A 76 -13.51 -6.61 6.76
C ASP A 76 -12.11 -7.20 6.59
N ILE A 77 -11.72 -8.15 7.43
CA ILE A 77 -10.37 -8.73 7.42
C ILE A 77 -10.11 -9.47 6.10
N ARG A 78 -11.07 -10.29 5.64
CA ARG A 78 -10.88 -11.05 4.40
C ARG A 78 -10.85 -10.13 3.17
N ILE A 79 -11.67 -9.08 3.18
CA ILE A 79 -11.66 -8.09 2.10
C ILE A 79 -10.32 -7.32 2.13
N ALA A 80 -9.78 -6.99 3.30
CA ALA A 80 -8.48 -6.35 3.44
C ALA A 80 -7.33 -7.24 2.92
N VAL A 81 -7.36 -8.55 3.17
CA VAL A 81 -6.41 -9.52 2.59
C VAL A 81 -6.50 -9.51 1.06
N ILE A 82 -7.72 -9.62 0.50
CA ILE A 82 -7.94 -9.57 -0.96
C ILE A 82 -7.39 -8.26 -1.53
N ALA A 83 -7.63 -7.14 -0.88
CA ALA A 83 -7.17 -5.83 -1.28
C ALA A 83 -5.63 -5.75 -1.35
N ASN A 84 -4.93 -6.24 -0.32
CA ASN A 84 -3.47 -6.27 -0.30
C ASN A 84 -2.89 -7.24 -1.35
N VAL A 85 -3.55 -8.38 -1.59
CA VAL A 85 -3.16 -9.31 -2.66
C VAL A 85 -3.33 -8.66 -4.05
N LEU A 86 -4.43 -7.93 -4.28
CA LEU A 86 -4.60 -7.16 -5.53
C LEU A 86 -3.52 -6.10 -5.69
N ALA A 87 -3.21 -5.35 -4.62
CA ALA A 87 -2.12 -4.38 -4.65
C ALA A 87 -0.77 -5.03 -4.96
N ALA A 88 -0.50 -6.20 -4.38
CA ALA A 88 0.71 -6.97 -4.66
C ALA A 88 0.77 -7.44 -6.12
N ILE A 89 -0.32 -7.96 -6.68
CA ILE A 89 -0.39 -8.39 -8.08
C ILE A 89 -0.13 -7.21 -9.02
N GLY A 90 -0.80 -6.07 -8.83
CA GLY A 90 -0.59 -4.88 -9.64
C GLY A 90 0.86 -4.36 -9.56
N MET A 91 1.41 -4.28 -8.34
CA MET A 91 2.80 -3.85 -8.11
C MET A 91 3.81 -4.81 -8.74
N PHE A 92 3.63 -6.13 -8.58
CA PHE A 92 4.50 -7.14 -9.17
C PHE A 92 4.45 -7.09 -10.71
N SER A 93 3.24 -6.91 -11.27
CA SER A 93 3.06 -6.77 -12.71
C SER A 93 3.86 -5.61 -13.27
N LEU A 94 3.88 -4.44 -12.61
CA LEU A 94 4.70 -3.29 -13.01
C LEU A 94 6.20 -3.62 -13.08
N GLY A 95 6.67 -4.57 -12.26
CA GLY A 95 8.08 -4.97 -12.23
C GLY A 95 8.47 -5.93 -13.33
N ILE A 96 7.57 -6.78 -13.84
CA ILE A 96 7.91 -7.89 -14.72
C ILE A 96 7.39 -7.76 -16.16
N ILE A 97 6.30 -7.00 -16.37
CA ILE A 97 5.78 -6.80 -17.72
C ILE A 97 6.69 -5.85 -18.52
N PRO A 98 6.83 -6.10 -19.85
CA PRO A 98 7.48 -5.13 -20.71
C PRO A 98 6.82 -3.75 -20.60
N PRO A 99 7.55 -2.65 -20.82
CA PRO A 99 7.00 -1.30 -20.73
C PRO A 99 6.07 -0.98 -21.92
N ASP A 100 4.93 -1.70 -21.97
CA ASP A 100 3.79 -1.38 -22.81
C ASP A 100 2.82 -0.52 -22.03
N PHE A 101 2.43 0.63 -22.59
CA PHE A 101 1.62 1.63 -21.89
C PHE A 101 0.27 1.07 -21.42
N SER A 102 -0.41 0.30 -22.26
CA SER A 102 -1.72 -0.27 -21.93
C SER A 102 -1.62 -1.27 -20.78
N LEU A 103 -0.61 -2.14 -20.80
CA LEU A 103 -0.37 -3.11 -19.73
C LEU A 103 0.01 -2.42 -18.42
N VAL A 104 0.81 -1.37 -18.49
CA VAL A 104 1.18 -0.57 -17.29
C VAL A 104 -0.05 0.11 -16.70
N VAL A 105 -0.95 0.69 -17.53
CA VAL A 105 -2.21 1.28 -17.05
C VAL A 105 -3.09 0.24 -16.35
N ILE A 106 -3.19 -0.97 -16.91
CA ILE A 106 -3.94 -2.08 -16.28
C ILE A 106 -3.31 -2.46 -14.93
N ALA A 107 -1.99 -2.58 -14.87
CA ALA A 107 -1.28 -2.91 -13.63
C ALA A 107 -1.46 -1.82 -12.55
N ILE A 108 -1.42 -0.54 -12.94
CA ILE A 108 -1.71 0.60 -12.06
C ILE A 108 -3.16 0.54 -11.56
N PHE A 109 -4.11 0.23 -12.43
CA PHE A 109 -5.51 0.10 -12.04
C PHE A 109 -5.73 -1.02 -11.02
N ILE A 110 -5.12 -2.20 -11.22
CA ILE A 110 -5.20 -3.34 -10.30
C ILE A 110 -4.57 -2.97 -8.94
N TYR A 111 -3.39 -2.37 -8.96
CA TYR A 111 -2.71 -1.88 -7.77
C TYR A 111 -3.58 -0.89 -6.99
N SER A 112 -4.09 0.12 -7.69
CA SER A 112 -4.93 1.16 -7.12
C SER A 112 -6.25 0.62 -6.56
N MET A 113 -6.88 -0.35 -7.24
CA MET A 113 -8.08 -1.03 -6.72
C MET A 113 -7.80 -1.63 -5.34
N GLY A 114 -6.68 -2.33 -5.18
CA GLY A 114 -6.26 -2.87 -3.88
C GLY A 114 -6.11 -1.77 -2.82
N GLN A 115 -5.43 -0.67 -3.16
CA GLN A 115 -5.22 0.45 -2.23
C GLN A 115 -6.54 1.12 -1.80
N HIS A 116 -7.42 1.40 -2.74
CA HIS A 116 -8.70 2.05 -2.44
C HIS A 116 -9.67 1.16 -1.65
N ILE A 117 -9.66 -0.17 -1.87
CA ILE A 117 -10.44 -1.11 -1.05
C ILE A 117 -9.86 -1.18 0.37
N TYR A 118 -8.54 -1.23 0.53
CA TYR A 118 -7.90 -1.35 1.83
C TYR A 118 -8.10 -0.12 2.72
N MET A 119 -8.10 1.08 2.16
CA MET A 119 -8.13 2.35 2.90
C MET A 119 -9.29 2.46 3.91
N PRO A 120 -10.58 2.28 3.54
CA PRO A 120 -11.68 2.31 4.51
C PRO A 120 -11.64 1.14 5.48
N LEU A 121 -11.20 -0.05 5.05
CA LEU A 121 -11.12 -1.24 5.88
C LEU A 121 -10.05 -1.13 6.96
N SER A 122 -8.91 -0.50 6.67
CA SER A 122 -7.87 -0.25 7.65
C SER A 122 -8.40 0.57 8.84
N ASN A 123 -9.23 1.59 8.56
CA ASN A 123 -9.88 2.37 9.60
C ASN A 123 -10.89 1.52 10.39
N SER A 124 -11.76 0.74 9.71
CA SER A 124 -12.74 -0.13 10.34
C SER A 124 -12.07 -1.15 11.26
N ILE A 125 -11.05 -1.86 10.75
CA ILE A 125 -10.28 -2.84 11.52
C ILE A 125 -9.56 -2.16 12.71
N GLY A 126 -8.94 -1.01 12.48
CA GLY A 126 -8.28 -0.25 13.54
C GLY A 126 -9.23 0.17 14.67
N MET A 127 -10.46 0.56 14.31
CA MET A 127 -11.50 0.90 15.27
C MET A 127 -11.96 -0.30 16.11
N SER A 128 -11.99 -1.51 15.56
CA SER A 128 -12.42 -2.72 16.28
C SER A 128 -11.52 -3.08 17.47
N PHE A 129 -10.26 -2.58 17.47
CA PHE A 129 -9.32 -2.77 18.58
C PHE A 129 -9.41 -1.71 19.67
N ALA A 130 -10.32 -0.74 19.56
CA ALA A 130 -10.36 0.42 20.44
C ALA A 130 -11.68 0.54 21.20
N SER A 131 -11.61 0.89 22.48
CA SER A 131 -12.75 1.46 23.20
C SER A 131 -13.00 2.90 22.74
N SER A 132 -14.21 3.42 22.96
CA SER A 132 -14.55 4.80 22.57
C SER A 132 -13.57 5.86 23.10
N LYS A 133 -12.96 5.60 24.28
CA LYS A 133 -11.97 6.51 24.90
C LYS A 133 -10.57 6.41 24.27
N GLU A 134 -10.25 5.32 23.60
CA GLU A 134 -8.91 5.04 23.05
C GLU A 134 -8.85 5.11 21.53
N LEU A 135 -9.98 5.35 20.87
CA LEU A 135 -10.12 5.33 19.41
C LEU A 135 -9.05 6.17 18.72
N GLY A 136 -8.95 7.46 19.09
CA GLY A 136 -7.97 8.37 18.48
C GLY A 136 -6.52 7.92 18.71
N ARG A 137 -6.22 7.39 19.91
CA ARG A 137 -4.87 6.88 20.23
C ARG A 137 -4.51 5.66 19.36
N LYS A 138 -5.42 4.69 19.24
CA LYS A 138 -5.18 3.46 18.45
C LYS A 138 -5.04 3.75 16.96
N LEU A 139 -5.95 4.54 16.39
CA LEU A 139 -5.87 4.95 14.99
C LEU A 139 -4.62 5.80 14.73
N GLY A 140 -4.26 6.70 15.66
CA GLY A 140 -3.03 7.48 15.58
C GLY A 140 -1.76 6.62 15.59
N GLN A 141 -1.73 5.53 16.37
CA GLN A 141 -0.61 4.58 16.38
C GLN A 141 -0.49 3.83 15.05
N VAL A 142 -1.62 3.39 14.47
CA VAL A 142 -1.64 2.72 13.16
C VAL A 142 -1.13 3.66 12.06
N SER A 143 -1.66 4.89 12.03
CA SER A 143 -1.23 5.90 11.05
C SER A 143 0.25 6.28 11.24
N ALA A 144 0.72 6.44 12.47
CA ALA A 144 2.11 6.75 12.77
C ALA A 144 3.05 5.61 12.34
N ALA A 145 2.68 4.34 12.59
CA ALA A 145 3.45 3.17 12.17
C ALA A 145 3.58 3.10 10.64
N ASN A 146 2.45 3.26 9.94
CA ASN A 146 2.41 3.29 8.48
C ASN A 146 3.27 4.44 7.91
N THR A 147 3.05 5.67 8.37
CA THR A 147 3.77 6.86 7.87
C THR A 147 5.26 6.80 8.19
N ALA A 148 5.66 6.34 9.38
CA ALA A 148 7.06 6.17 9.72
C ALA A 148 7.73 5.13 8.79
N ALA A 149 7.07 4.00 8.54
CA ALA A 149 7.56 3.00 7.60
C ALA A 149 7.67 3.55 6.18
N LEU A 150 6.67 4.31 5.71
CA LEU A 150 6.68 4.96 4.40
C LEU A 150 7.88 5.91 4.24
N VAL A 151 8.11 6.78 5.22
CA VAL A 151 9.22 7.76 5.17
C VAL A 151 10.58 7.06 5.23
N ILE A 152 10.76 6.13 6.15
CA ILE A 152 12.03 5.41 6.33
C ILE A 152 12.34 4.56 5.10
N SER A 153 11.36 3.79 4.60
CA SER A 153 11.56 2.96 3.41
C SER A 153 11.78 3.78 2.14
N GLY A 154 11.14 4.95 2.02
CA GLY A 154 11.40 5.89 0.93
C GLY A 154 12.84 6.40 0.93
N ALA A 155 13.38 6.74 2.11
CA ALA A 155 14.78 7.14 2.24
C ALA A 155 15.75 5.98 1.92
N ILE A 156 15.45 4.78 2.39
CA ILE A 156 16.23 3.57 2.06
C ILE A 156 16.19 3.31 0.55
N LEU A 157 15.02 3.39 -0.06
CA LEU A 157 14.85 3.17 -1.49
C LEU A 157 15.65 4.18 -2.33
N TRP A 158 15.61 5.46 -1.95
CA TRP A 158 16.44 6.48 -2.58
C TRP A 158 17.94 6.11 -2.51
N ALA A 159 18.44 5.65 -1.35
CA ALA A 159 19.81 5.22 -1.18
C ALA A 159 20.12 3.97 -2.03
N LEU A 160 19.21 3.01 -2.13
CA LEU A 160 19.35 1.82 -2.95
C LEU A 160 19.48 2.17 -4.44
N PHE A 161 18.65 3.07 -4.95
CA PHE A 161 18.78 3.55 -6.34
C PHE A 161 20.08 4.30 -6.56
N LYS A 162 20.47 5.21 -5.64
CA LYS A 162 21.62 6.08 -5.80
C LYS A 162 22.96 5.35 -5.70
N PHE A 163 23.11 4.44 -4.75
CA PHE A 163 24.39 3.81 -4.41
C PHE A 163 24.50 2.35 -4.90
N PHE A 164 23.40 1.65 -5.02
CA PHE A 164 23.38 0.23 -5.40
C PHE A 164 22.78 -0.01 -6.78
N HIS A 165 22.28 1.05 -7.45
CA HIS A 165 21.73 0.99 -8.81
C HIS A 165 20.69 -0.13 -9.02
N ILE A 166 19.79 -0.32 -8.02
CA ILE A 166 18.72 -1.31 -8.15
C ILE A 166 17.81 -0.97 -9.34
N THR A 167 17.20 -2.00 -9.92
CA THR A 167 16.27 -1.85 -11.04
C THR A 167 14.85 -1.54 -10.57
N TYR A 168 14.02 -1.02 -11.48
CA TYR A 168 12.57 -0.84 -11.23
C TYR A 168 11.90 -2.18 -10.91
N THR A 169 12.28 -3.27 -11.60
CA THR A 169 11.81 -4.63 -11.31
C THR A 169 12.06 -5.02 -9.85
N THR A 170 13.28 -4.78 -9.36
CA THR A 170 13.63 -5.07 -7.95
C THR A 170 12.78 -4.24 -7.00
N SER A 171 12.64 -2.95 -7.26
CA SER A 171 11.85 -2.03 -6.42
C SER A 171 10.39 -2.46 -6.35
N PHE A 172 9.72 -2.68 -7.49
CA PHE A 172 8.33 -3.12 -7.54
C PHE A 172 8.14 -4.51 -6.91
N SER A 173 9.11 -5.42 -7.06
CA SER A 173 9.06 -6.74 -6.39
C SER A 173 9.11 -6.62 -4.87
N ILE A 174 9.95 -5.73 -4.33
CA ILE A 174 9.99 -5.45 -2.88
C ILE A 174 8.63 -4.92 -2.41
N GLY A 175 8.00 -4.01 -3.17
CA GLY A 175 6.66 -3.50 -2.87
C GLY A 175 5.59 -4.58 -2.86
N ALA A 176 5.61 -5.45 -3.86
CA ALA A 176 4.68 -6.57 -3.95
C ALA A 176 4.81 -7.52 -2.75
N VAL A 177 6.05 -7.86 -2.37
CA VAL A 177 6.32 -8.70 -1.17
C VAL A 177 5.84 -7.99 0.09
N ALA A 178 6.05 -6.68 0.22
CA ALA A 178 5.56 -5.92 1.36
C ALA A 178 4.02 -5.97 1.47
N PHE A 179 3.29 -5.81 0.37
CA PHE A 179 1.83 -5.95 0.36
C PHE A 179 1.37 -7.37 0.70
N LEU A 180 2.08 -8.42 0.23
CA LEU A 180 1.77 -9.81 0.61
C LEU A 180 2.01 -10.09 2.08
N ILE A 181 3.04 -9.51 2.69
CA ILE A 181 3.27 -9.66 4.14
C ILE A 181 2.22 -8.87 4.94
N SER A 182 1.74 -7.75 4.40
CA SER A 182 0.66 -6.96 5.00
C SER A 182 -0.70 -7.67 4.93
N ALA A 183 -0.90 -8.62 4.00
CA ALA A 183 -2.12 -9.39 3.81
C ALA A 183 -2.33 -10.44 4.90
#